data_c07d1f254bc232a720acc2b6ee08f363
#
_entry.id   c07d1f254bc232a720acc2b6ee08f363
#
_cell.length_a   1.000
_cell.length_b   1.000
_cell.length_c   1.000
_cell.angle_alpha   90.00
_cell.angle_beta   90.00
_cell.angle_gamma   90.00
#
_symmetry.space_group_name_H-M   'P 1'
#
loop_
_entity.id
_entity.type
_entity.pdbx_description
1 polymer ?
#
loop_
_entity_poly.entity_id
_entity_poly.type
_entity_poly.pdbx_seq_one_letter_code
_entity_poly.pdbx_strand_id
1 'polypeptide(L)'
;VSNSSTARHSEQVPGMFTLVLHTHLPWLAHHGRWPVGEEWLYQSWATAYLPLTRVLRTLADEGRSHLLTLGMTPVVTAQLDDAYCLAGMQQWLTNWQLRALEATTIRDGGGEPETFNSPEALRAFGIHEHQQAGAALAEFADHWQHGGSPVLRQLIGAGTIELLGGPLSHPFQPLLNPRLREFALREGLADAGARFAHTPGGIWAPECAYAPGMETGYAAAGVTHFMVDGPSLHGDTALGRPVGESNVVAFGRDLQVSYRVWSPKSGYPGHPAYRDFHTYDHLTGLKPARVTGRTVPSESKAPYDPERASSSIDTHVADFVSVVRRRLISESERTGRPAHVVAAFDTELFGHWWHEGPEWLARVLRALPEAGVRVGTLSDAINDGYVGSPVELPPSSWGSGKDWQVWSGEQVADFVQLNTEVVDTALTTVDKALAQNSAYPARDRVADQILREALLTVSSDWPFMVSKDTAAEYARYRAHLHAHATREIAGALASGRRDQAEQLAEGWNRADGLFGALDARRLPR
;
A
#
# COMPACT_ATOMS: atom_id res chain seq x y z
N VAL A 1 4.62 -57.75 -0.08
CA VAL A 1 5.51 -56.64 -0.49
C VAL A 1 4.82 -55.37 -0.06
N SER A 2 5.18 -54.86 1.10
CA SER A 2 4.68 -53.62 1.66
C SER A 2 5.46 -52.45 1.08
N ASN A 3 4.79 -51.64 0.26
CA ASN A 3 5.32 -50.34 -0.15
C ASN A 3 5.13 -49.33 1.01
N SER A 4 6.18 -49.14 1.77
CA SER A 4 6.27 -48.00 2.68
C SER A 4 6.63 -46.75 1.85
N SER A 5 5.63 -45.94 1.54
CA SER A 5 5.82 -44.57 1.09
C SER A 5 6.42 -43.76 2.24
N THR A 6 7.74 -43.64 2.29
CA THR A 6 8.44 -42.69 3.14
C THR A 6 8.16 -41.28 2.59
N ALA A 7 7.15 -40.62 3.17
CA ALA A 7 7.03 -39.16 3.06
C ALA A 7 8.36 -38.58 3.59
N ARG A 8 9.16 -37.98 2.71
CA ARG A 8 10.33 -37.18 3.10
C ARG A 8 9.79 -35.98 3.90
N HIS A 9 9.87 -36.06 5.22
CA HIS A 9 9.74 -34.85 6.02
C HIS A 9 10.87 -33.90 5.58
N SER A 10 10.53 -32.80 4.95
CA SER A 10 11.49 -31.75 4.69
C SER A 10 12.05 -31.30 6.03
N GLU A 11 13.37 -31.31 6.17
CA GLU A 11 14.06 -30.84 7.36
C GLU A 11 13.61 -29.42 7.67
N GLN A 12 13.11 -29.18 8.89
CA GLN A 12 12.54 -27.91 9.29
C GLN A 12 13.63 -26.83 9.29
N VAL A 13 13.44 -25.76 8.54
CA VAL A 13 14.36 -24.63 8.47
C VAL A 13 14.26 -23.82 9.77
N PRO A 14 15.38 -23.49 10.44
CA PRO A 14 15.34 -22.68 11.64
C PRO A 14 14.83 -21.26 11.35
N GLY A 15 13.91 -20.77 12.16
CA GLY A 15 13.41 -19.41 12.06
C GLY A 15 12.04 -19.28 11.36
N MET A 16 11.67 -18.04 11.07
CA MET A 16 10.37 -17.68 10.52
C MET A 16 10.50 -16.65 9.40
N PHE A 17 9.65 -16.77 8.40
CA PHE A 17 9.50 -15.78 7.33
C PHE A 17 8.17 -15.04 7.48
N THR A 18 8.21 -13.71 7.35
CA THR A 18 7.03 -12.86 7.26
C THR A 18 7.05 -12.07 5.96
N LEU A 19 5.94 -12.11 5.24
CA LEU A 19 5.66 -11.20 4.14
C LEU A 19 4.82 -10.03 4.67
N VAL A 20 5.29 -8.82 4.41
CA VAL A 20 4.55 -7.60 4.74
C VAL A 20 4.16 -6.90 3.44
N LEU A 21 2.89 -6.58 3.28
CA LEU A 21 2.38 -5.81 2.16
C LEU A 21 1.83 -4.48 2.67
N HIS A 22 2.18 -3.40 2.00
CA HIS A 22 1.71 -2.05 2.30
C HIS A 22 0.75 -1.58 1.22
N THR A 23 -0.52 -1.34 1.59
CA THR A 23 -1.57 -0.90 0.67
C THR A 23 -1.82 0.58 0.87
N HIS A 24 -1.48 1.37 -0.13
CA HIS A 24 -1.63 2.81 -0.06
C HIS A 24 -1.81 3.45 -1.44
N LEU A 25 -2.74 4.40 -1.51
CA LEU A 25 -2.87 5.41 -2.55
C LEU A 25 -3.30 6.72 -1.89
N PRO A 26 -2.89 7.89 -2.41
CA PRO A 26 -3.39 9.15 -1.92
C PRO A 26 -4.90 9.28 -2.14
N TRP A 27 -5.52 10.31 -1.57
CA TRP A 27 -6.93 10.58 -1.84
C TRP A 27 -7.12 11.03 -3.28
N LEU A 28 -7.67 10.16 -4.12
CA LEU A 28 -7.87 10.37 -5.56
C LEU A 28 -9.33 10.68 -5.92
N ALA A 29 -10.26 10.20 -5.11
CA ALA A 29 -11.69 10.36 -5.34
C ALA A 29 -12.11 11.83 -5.47
N HIS A 30 -13.03 12.11 -6.39
CA HIS A 30 -13.62 13.43 -6.65
C HIS A 30 -12.68 14.48 -7.25
N HIS A 31 -11.42 14.16 -7.55
CA HIS A 31 -10.41 15.10 -8.06
C HIS A 31 -9.93 14.81 -9.48
N GLY A 32 -10.81 14.21 -10.28
CA GLY A 32 -10.54 13.90 -11.68
C GLY A 32 -10.16 12.45 -11.91
N ARG A 33 -10.43 11.98 -13.14
CA ARG A 33 -10.25 10.56 -13.50
C ARG A 33 -8.96 10.30 -14.27
N TRP A 34 -8.64 11.15 -15.23
CA TRP A 34 -7.62 10.91 -16.25
C TRP A 34 -6.75 12.16 -16.48
N PRO A 35 -5.47 12.05 -16.81
CA PRO A 35 -4.63 10.80 -16.92
C PRO A 35 -4.15 10.26 -15.58
N VAL A 36 -4.13 11.09 -14.54
CA VAL A 36 -3.80 10.74 -13.15
C VAL A 36 -5.01 11.07 -12.29
N GLY A 37 -5.34 10.20 -11.35
CA GLY A 37 -6.52 10.38 -10.49
C GLY A 37 -7.21 9.05 -10.25
N GLU A 38 -8.54 9.03 -10.33
CA GLU A 38 -9.36 7.83 -10.04
C GLU A 38 -9.03 6.63 -10.93
N GLU A 39 -8.50 6.83 -12.13
CA GLU A 39 -8.03 5.75 -12.99
C GLU A 39 -6.97 4.90 -12.29
N TRP A 40 -6.04 5.53 -11.58
CA TRP A 40 -5.03 4.83 -10.79
C TRP A 40 -5.66 3.99 -9.66
N LEU A 41 -6.65 4.52 -8.95
CA LEU A 41 -7.39 3.78 -7.93
C LEU A 41 -8.06 2.54 -8.53
N TYR A 42 -8.84 2.70 -9.61
CA TYR A 42 -9.58 1.59 -10.20
C TYR A 42 -8.68 0.54 -10.82
N GLN A 43 -7.59 0.93 -11.48
CA GLN A 43 -6.59 -0.02 -11.98
C GLN A 43 -5.97 -0.83 -10.84
N SER A 44 -5.49 -0.17 -9.78
CA SER A 44 -4.88 -0.86 -8.64
C SER A 44 -5.89 -1.78 -7.94
N TRP A 45 -7.12 -1.33 -7.80
CA TRP A 45 -8.19 -2.13 -7.20
C TRP A 45 -8.48 -3.39 -8.02
N ALA A 46 -8.68 -3.23 -9.34
CA ALA A 46 -8.99 -4.34 -10.24
C ALA A 46 -7.86 -5.36 -10.35
N THR A 47 -6.62 -4.88 -10.41
CA THR A 47 -5.48 -5.74 -10.77
C THR A 47 -4.64 -6.19 -9.58
N ALA A 48 -4.72 -5.51 -8.43
CA ALA A 48 -4.01 -5.89 -7.21
C ALA A 48 -4.96 -6.28 -6.08
N TYR A 49 -5.89 -5.42 -5.65
CA TYR A 49 -6.65 -5.67 -4.42
C TYR A 49 -7.68 -6.80 -4.57
N LEU A 50 -8.45 -6.84 -5.67
CA LEU A 50 -9.37 -7.95 -5.94
C LEU A 50 -8.62 -9.29 -6.03
N PRO A 51 -7.55 -9.42 -6.84
CA PRO A 51 -6.82 -10.69 -6.92
C PRO A 51 -6.15 -11.10 -5.60
N LEU A 52 -5.55 -10.15 -4.87
CA LEU A 52 -4.90 -10.45 -3.60
C LEU A 52 -5.88 -11.03 -2.59
N THR A 53 -7.02 -10.36 -2.38
CA THR A 53 -8.00 -10.84 -1.39
C THR A 53 -8.64 -12.16 -1.80
N ARG A 54 -8.82 -12.41 -3.10
CA ARG A 54 -9.23 -13.72 -3.62
C ARG A 54 -8.19 -14.80 -3.29
N VAL A 55 -6.91 -14.53 -3.51
CA VAL A 55 -5.83 -15.46 -3.14
C VAL A 55 -5.85 -15.76 -1.64
N LEU A 56 -5.97 -14.75 -0.80
CA LEU A 56 -5.99 -14.93 0.66
C LEU A 56 -7.22 -15.73 1.12
N ARG A 57 -8.40 -15.49 0.55
CA ARG A 57 -9.60 -16.30 0.85
C ARG A 57 -9.42 -17.75 0.40
N THR A 58 -8.91 -17.96 -0.81
CA THR A 58 -8.63 -19.33 -1.31
C THR A 58 -7.69 -20.08 -0.37
N LEU A 59 -6.62 -19.44 0.09
CA LEU A 59 -5.68 -20.06 1.02
C LEU A 59 -6.30 -20.30 2.40
N ALA A 60 -7.19 -19.40 2.85
CA ALA A 60 -7.95 -19.60 4.10
C ALA A 60 -8.91 -20.81 3.98
N ASP A 61 -9.59 -20.97 2.84
CA ASP A 61 -10.45 -22.11 2.56
C ASP A 61 -9.66 -23.44 2.50
N GLU A 62 -8.38 -23.38 2.16
CA GLU A 62 -7.43 -24.50 2.27
C GLU A 62 -7.00 -24.78 3.73
N GLY A 63 -7.53 -24.04 4.70
CA GLY A 63 -7.20 -24.18 6.14
C GLY A 63 -5.91 -23.47 6.54
N ARG A 64 -5.38 -22.56 5.73
CA ARG A 64 -4.18 -21.78 6.02
C ARG A 64 -4.53 -20.48 6.75
N SER A 65 -3.72 -20.12 7.74
CA SER A 65 -3.86 -18.90 8.53
C SER A 65 -2.51 -18.22 8.72
N HIS A 66 -2.51 -16.99 9.26
CA HIS A 66 -1.28 -16.23 9.55
C HIS A 66 -0.36 -16.11 8.33
N LEU A 67 -0.96 -15.84 7.16
CA LEU A 67 -0.27 -15.92 5.88
C LEU A 67 0.69 -14.76 5.64
N LEU A 68 0.31 -13.56 6.09
CA LEU A 68 1.08 -12.33 5.91
C LEU A 68 0.57 -11.22 6.84
N THR A 69 1.36 -10.16 6.94
CA THR A 69 0.96 -8.91 7.57
C THR A 69 0.59 -7.89 6.49
N LEU A 70 -0.63 -7.36 6.54
CA LEU A 70 -1.17 -6.43 5.55
C LEU A 70 -1.35 -5.03 6.15
N GLY A 71 -0.62 -4.06 5.64
CA GLY A 71 -0.83 -2.65 5.93
C GLY A 71 -1.96 -2.08 5.07
N MET A 72 -2.92 -1.43 5.73
CA MET A 72 -4.02 -0.72 5.08
C MET A 72 -4.06 0.71 5.59
N THR A 73 -3.76 1.68 4.72
CA THR A 73 -3.82 3.07 5.14
C THR A 73 -5.27 3.56 5.26
N PRO A 74 -5.57 4.42 6.24
CA PRO A 74 -6.93 4.96 6.38
C PRO A 74 -7.44 5.65 5.12
N VAL A 75 -6.57 6.31 4.36
CA VAL A 75 -6.94 7.01 3.13
C VAL A 75 -7.33 6.05 2.00
N VAL A 76 -6.63 4.94 1.81
CA VAL A 76 -7.02 3.96 0.79
C VAL A 76 -8.30 3.23 1.21
N THR A 77 -8.41 2.87 2.49
CA THR A 77 -9.60 2.20 3.00
C THR A 77 -10.85 3.07 2.85
N ALA A 78 -10.72 4.38 3.10
CA ALA A 78 -11.81 5.33 2.89
C ALA A 78 -12.31 5.33 1.44
N GLN A 79 -11.40 5.23 0.46
CA GLN A 79 -11.76 5.15 -0.97
C GLN A 79 -12.44 3.83 -1.31
N LEU A 80 -11.96 2.72 -0.75
CA LEU A 80 -12.53 1.39 -1.00
C LEU A 80 -13.95 1.21 -0.41
N ASP A 81 -14.34 2.06 0.54
CA ASP A 81 -15.68 2.07 1.16
C ASP A 81 -16.56 3.20 0.64
N ASP A 82 -16.02 4.12 -0.15
CA ASP A 82 -16.77 5.28 -0.64
C ASP A 82 -17.79 4.87 -1.72
N ALA A 83 -19.04 5.27 -1.55
CA ALA A 83 -20.13 4.87 -2.46
C ALA A 83 -19.92 5.36 -3.90
N TYR A 84 -19.31 6.55 -4.07
CA TYR A 84 -18.95 7.07 -5.39
C TYR A 84 -17.85 6.23 -6.03
N CYS A 85 -16.82 5.85 -5.26
CA CYS A 85 -15.74 4.98 -5.74
C CYS A 85 -16.24 3.57 -6.07
N LEU A 86 -17.17 3.02 -5.29
CA LEU A 86 -17.78 1.71 -5.58
C LEU A 86 -18.54 1.72 -6.91
N ALA A 87 -19.35 2.76 -7.15
CA ALA A 87 -20.04 2.92 -8.43
C ALA A 87 -19.06 3.13 -9.60
N GLY A 88 -18.00 3.93 -9.37
CA GLY A 88 -16.94 4.15 -10.33
C GLY A 88 -16.18 2.88 -10.68
N MET A 89 -15.87 2.05 -9.68
CA MET A 89 -15.20 0.76 -9.86
C MET A 89 -16.04 -0.22 -10.68
N GLN A 90 -17.34 -0.33 -10.40
CA GLN A 90 -18.24 -1.16 -11.19
C GLN A 90 -18.28 -0.70 -12.65
N GLN A 91 -18.37 0.60 -12.89
CA GLN A 91 -18.32 1.17 -14.24
C GLN A 91 -16.97 0.88 -14.93
N TRP A 92 -15.86 1.02 -14.19
CA TRP A 92 -14.53 0.77 -14.73
C TRP A 92 -14.36 -0.69 -15.16
N LEU A 93 -14.78 -1.65 -14.34
CA LEU A 93 -14.74 -3.08 -14.65
C LEU A 93 -15.61 -3.42 -15.87
N THR A 94 -16.80 -2.83 -15.97
CA THR A 94 -17.67 -3.00 -17.12
C THR A 94 -17.02 -2.47 -18.40
N ASN A 95 -16.40 -1.29 -18.34
CA ASN A 95 -15.68 -0.71 -19.47
C ASN A 95 -14.46 -1.55 -19.87
N TRP A 96 -13.76 -2.13 -18.90
CA TRP A 96 -12.65 -3.06 -19.19
C TRP A 96 -13.17 -4.28 -19.96
N GLN A 97 -14.26 -4.89 -19.51
CA GLN A 97 -14.87 -6.05 -20.20
C GLN A 97 -15.32 -5.70 -21.61
N LEU A 98 -15.93 -4.53 -21.83
CA LEU A 98 -16.36 -4.06 -23.14
C LEU A 98 -15.17 -3.83 -24.09
N ARG A 99 -14.11 -3.15 -23.65
CA ARG A 99 -12.89 -2.95 -24.43
C ARG A 99 -12.24 -4.27 -24.84
N ALA A 100 -12.22 -5.22 -23.90
CA ALA A 100 -11.70 -6.56 -24.17
C ALA A 100 -12.57 -7.30 -25.21
N LEU A 101 -13.89 -7.17 -25.13
CA LEU A 101 -14.81 -7.73 -26.12
C LEU A 101 -14.60 -7.10 -27.50
N GLU A 102 -14.48 -5.79 -27.60
CA GLU A 102 -14.19 -5.06 -28.85
C GLU A 102 -12.87 -5.55 -29.46
N ALA A 103 -11.85 -5.77 -28.65
CA ALA A 103 -10.56 -6.30 -29.11
C ALA A 103 -10.68 -7.67 -29.82
N THR A 104 -11.66 -8.49 -29.45
CA THR A 104 -11.90 -9.78 -30.11
C THR A 104 -12.39 -9.68 -31.56
N THR A 105 -12.88 -8.50 -31.96
CA THR A 105 -13.47 -8.26 -33.28
C THR A 105 -12.56 -7.51 -34.24
N ILE A 106 -11.35 -7.15 -33.82
CA ILE A 106 -10.38 -6.38 -34.63
C ILE A 106 -9.99 -7.19 -35.86
N ARG A 107 -10.10 -6.56 -37.04
CA ARG A 107 -9.73 -7.15 -38.33
C ARG A 107 -8.45 -6.54 -38.90
N ASP A 108 -8.29 -5.23 -38.70
CA ASP A 108 -7.15 -4.46 -39.20
C ASP A 108 -6.41 -3.90 -37.99
N GLY A 109 -5.16 -4.25 -37.82
CA GLY A 109 -4.26 -3.75 -36.77
C GLY A 109 -3.01 -3.15 -37.38
N GLY A 110 -2.37 -2.25 -36.66
CA GLY A 110 -1.18 -1.55 -37.12
C GLY A 110 0.14 -2.29 -36.95
N GLY A 111 0.12 -3.53 -36.45
CA GLY A 111 1.33 -4.28 -36.11
C GLY A 111 1.73 -5.31 -37.16
N GLU A 112 3.05 -5.51 -37.30
CA GLU A 112 3.62 -6.62 -38.06
C GLU A 112 3.24 -7.97 -37.45
N PRO A 113 3.21 -9.06 -38.23
CA PRO A 113 3.07 -10.40 -37.68
C PRO A 113 4.09 -10.64 -36.55
N GLU A 114 3.66 -11.33 -35.48
CA GLU A 114 4.48 -11.62 -34.28
C GLU A 114 4.65 -10.44 -33.27
N THR A 115 4.16 -9.24 -33.56
CA THR A 115 4.14 -8.16 -32.58
C THR A 115 2.84 -8.17 -31.76
N PHE A 116 2.88 -7.58 -30.56
CA PHE A 116 1.75 -7.56 -29.62
C PHE A 116 0.49 -6.89 -30.16
N ASN A 117 0.61 -5.99 -31.13
CA ASN A 117 -0.49 -5.22 -31.72
C ASN A 117 -0.90 -5.73 -33.11
N SER A 118 -0.46 -6.93 -33.52
CA SER A 118 -1.03 -7.59 -34.69
C SER A 118 -2.51 -7.95 -34.46
N PRO A 119 -3.35 -7.97 -35.50
CA PRO A 119 -4.77 -8.28 -35.35
C PRO A 119 -5.03 -9.63 -34.68
N GLU A 120 -4.19 -10.62 -34.96
CA GLU A 120 -4.29 -11.95 -34.35
C GLU A 120 -3.97 -11.91 -32.86
N ALA A 121 -2.86 -11.25 -32.48
CA ALA A 121 -2.47 -11.09 -31.09
C ALA A 121 -3.52 -10.32 -30.28
N LEU A 122 -4.06 -9.22 -30.82
CA LEU A 122 -5.08 -8.43 -30.16
C LEU A 122 -6.38 -9.22 -29.94
N ARG A 123 -6.81 -10.03 -30.92
CA ARG A 123 -8.00 -10.89 -30.75
C ARG A 123 -7.79 -11.95 -29.67
N ALA A 124 -6.67 -12.64 -29.71
CA ALA A 124 -6.34 -13.67 -28.72
C ALA A 124 -6.26 -13.06 -27.31
N PHE A 125 -5.59 -11.91 -27.19
CA PHE A 125 -5.49 -11.17 -25.93
C PHE A 125 -6.86 -10.64 -25.47
N GLY A 126 -7.71 -10.14 -26.37
CA GLY A 126 -9.07 -9.71 -26.08
C GLY A 126 -9.93 -10.80 -25.46
N ILE A 127 -9.82 -12.05 -25.95
CA ILE A 127 -10.53 -13.20 -25.35
C ILE A 127 -10.07 -13.43 -23.91
N HIS A 128 -8.75 -13.43 -23.70
CA HIS A 128 -8.16 -13.59 -22.36
C HIS A 128 -8.61 -12.47 -21.40
N GLU A 129 -8.48 -11.21 -21.81
CA GLU A 129 -8.88 -10.06 -21.00
C GLU A 129 -10.38 -10.01 -20.72
N HIS A 130 -11.22 -10.42 -21.67
CA HIS A 130 -12.66 -10.48 -21.46
C HIS A 130 -13.02 -11.47 -20.35
N GLN A 131 -12.35 -12.62 -20.30
CA GLN A 131 -12.53 -13.59 -19.22
C GLN A 131 -12.03 -13.03 -17.87
N GLN A 132 -10.86 -12.38 -17.85
CA GLN A 132 -10.32 -11.77 -16.64
C GLN A 132 -11.23 -10.65 -16.09
N ALA A 133 -11.71 -9.77 -16.96
CA ALA A 133 -12.64 -8.72 -16.59
C ALA A 133 -13.99 -9.26 -16.07
N GLY A 134 -14.50 -10.33 -16.70
CA GLY A 134 -15.70 -11.03 -16.23
C GLY A 134 -15.52 -11.64 -14.83
N ALA A 135 -14.37 -12.27 -14.58
CA ALA A 135 -14.03 -12.80 -13.27
C ALA A 135 -13.88 -11.70 -12.20
N ALA A 136 -13.30 -10.55 -12.58
CA ALA A 136 -13.17 -9.41 -11.69
C ALA A 136 -14.54 -8.76 -11.37
N LEU A 137 -15.45 -8.69 -12.35
CA LEU A 137 -16.83 -8.23 -12.14
C LEU A 137 -17.60 -9.15 -11.18
N ALA A 138 -17.49 -10.46 -11.34
CA ALA A 138 -18.11 -11.43 -10.45
C ALA A 138 -17.54 -11.30 -9.03
N GLU A 139 -16.22 -11.25 -8.88
CA GLU A 139 -15.55 -11.05 -7.60
C GLU A 139 -16.01 -9.77 -6.90
N PHE A 140 -16.13 -8.67 -7.66
CA PHE A 140 -16.60 -7.39 -7.12
C PHE A 140 -18.05 -7.47 -6.67
N ALA A 141 -18.93 -8.06 -7.48
CA ALA A 141 -20.35 -8.21 -7.16
C ALA A 141 -20.58 -9.13 -5.95
N ASP A 142 -19.81 -10.21 -5.83
CA ASP A 142 -20.01 -11.21 -4.77
C ASP A 142 -19.43 -10.75 -3.42
N HIS A 143 -18.34 -9.99 -3.42
CA HIS A 143 -17.60 -9.71 -2.20
C HIS A 143 -17.40 -8.24 -1.88
N TRP A 144 -17.37 -7.34 -2.87
CA TRP A 144 -16.93 -5.95 -2.69
C TRP A 144 -18.04 -4.90 -2.84
N GLN A 145 -19.23 -5.27 -3.22
CA GLN A 145 -20.34 -4.31 -3.45
C GLN A 145 -20.68 -3.43 -2.23
N HIS A 146 -20.27 -3.83 -1.03
CA HIS A 146 -20.47 -3.10 0.22
C HIS A 146 -19.17 -2.48 0.78
N GLY A 147 -18.13 -2.38 -0.04
CA GLY A 147 -16.83 -1.80 0.32
C GLY A 147 -15.75 -2.82 0.62
N GLY A 148 -14.54 -2.30 0.82
CA GLY A 148 -13.36 -3.10 1.17
C GLY A 148 -13.33 -3.54 2.62
N SER A 149 -13.88 -2.72 3.53
CA SER A 149 -13.85 -3.02 4.96
C SER A 149 -14.52 -4.35 5.34
N PRO A 150 -15.67 -4.75 4.79
CA PRO A 150 -16.25 -6.07 5.06
C PRO A 150 -15.34 -7.24 4.64
N VAL A 151 -14.69 -7.13 3.48
CA VAL A 151 -13.78 -8.16 2.95
C VAL A 151 -12.58 -8.34 3.88
N LEU A 152 -11.95 -7.23 4.26
CA LEU A 152 -10.78 -7.24 5.13
C LEU A 152 -11.13 -7.69 6.55
N ARG A 153 -12.28 -7.27 7.09
CA ARG A 153 -12.77 -7.73 8.39
C ARG A 153 -12.92 -9.24 8.45
N GLN A 154 -13.38 -9.86 7.36
CA GLN A 154 -13.50 -11.32 7.28
C GLN A 154 -12.13 -12.00 7.35
N LEU A 155 -11.13 -11.50 6.60
CA LEU A 155 -9.76 -12.04 6.61
C LEU A 155 -9.08 -11.87 7.96
N ILE A 156 -9.25 -10.72 8.61
CA ILE A 156 -8.72 -10.43 9.94
C ILE A 156 -9.39 -11.33 10.98
N GLY A 157 -10.73 -11.40 10.97
CA GLY A 157 -11.49 -12.20 11.93
C GLY A 157 -11.25 -13.70 11.84
N ALA A 158 -10.90 -14.19 10.65
CA ALA A 158 -10.50 -15.58 10.42
C ALA A 158 -9.03 -15.87 10.79
N GLY A 159 -8.26 -14.87 11.21
CA GLY A 159 -6.83 -15.03 11.47
C GLY A 159 -6.00 -15.33 10.21
N THR A 160 -6.52 -15.00 9.03
CA THR A 160 -5.80 -15.21 7.77
C THR A 160 -4.62 -14.26 7.64
N ILE A 161 -4.80 -13.03 8.10
CA ILE A 161 -3.82 -11.94 8.05
C ILE A 161 -3.74 -11.21 9.39
N GLU A 162 -2.60 -10.58 9.63
CA GLU A 162 -2.46 -9.48 10.58
C GLU A 162 -2.69 -8.15 9.86
N LEU A 163 -3.36 -7.20 10.52
CA LEU A 163 -3.53 -5.84 10.02
C LEU A 163 -2.51 -4.89 10.64
N LEU A 164 -1.79 -4.11 9.81
CA LEU A 164 -1.12 -2.88 10.23
C LEU A 164 -2.01 -1.69 9.90
N GLY A 165 -2.15 -0.80 10.89
CA GLY A 165 -2.75 0.51 10.69
C GLY A 165 -1.73 1.57 10.28
N GLY A 166 -2.08 2.83 10.48
CA GLY A 166 -1.20 3.97 10.21
C GLY A 166 -1.89 5.29 10.47
N PRO A 167 -1.18 6.41 10.33
CA PRO A 167 -1.75 7.72 10.50
C PRO A 167 -2.72 8.08 9.36
N LEU A 168 -3.67 8.97 9.64
CA LEU A 168 -4.53 9.56 8.62
C LEU A 168 -3.69 10.22 7.52
N SER A 169 -4.13 10.16 6.28
CA SER A 169 -3.53 10.79 5.09
C SER A 169 -2.09 10.41 4.72
N HIS A 170 -1.47 9.48 5.43
CA HIS A 170 -0.11 8.99 5.13
C HIS A 170 0.96 10.11 5.08
N PRO A 171 1.11 10.96 6.12
CA PRO A 171 2.07 12.04 6.12
C PRO A 171 3.50 11.53 6.36
N PHE A 172 4.51 12.25 5.85
CA PHE A 172 5.90 11.99 6.22
C PHE A 172 6.13 12.46 7.66
N GLN A 173 5.92 11.55 8.61
CA GLN A 173 5.81 11.84 10.04
C GLN A 173 7.01 12.59 10.65
N PRO A 174 8.28 12.35 10.27
CA PRO A 174 9.42 13.09 10.82
C PRO A 174 9.36 14.61 10.61
N LEU A 175 8.73 15.07 9.53
CA LEU A 175 8.61 16.50 9.20
C LEU A 175 7.30 17.12 9.69
N LEU A 176 6.41 16.32 10.28
CA LEU A 176 5.11 16.81 10.72
C LEU A 176 5.19 17.42 12.12
N ASN A 177 4.43 18.50 12.33
CA ASN A 177 4.24 19.08 13.67
C ASN A 177 3.84 17.98 14.68
N PRO A 178 4.49 17.89 15.85
CA PRO A 178 4.26 16.80 16.81
C PRO A 178 2.80 16.61 17.24
N ARG A 179 2.04 17.69 17.42
CA ARG A 179 0.62 17.62 17.79
C ARG A 179 -0.23 17.00 16.69
N LEU A 180 -0.01 17.43 15.44
CA LEU A 180 -0.73 16.88 14.29
C LEU A 180 -0.30 15.43 14.01
N ARG A 181 0.98 15.10 14.23
CA ARG A 181 1.50 13.74 14.10
C ARG A 181 0.82 12.77 15.08
N GLU A 182 0.72 13.16 16.35
CA GLU A 182 0.01 12.38 17.37
C GLU A 182 -1.47 12.23 17.03
N PHE A 183 -2.12 13.32 16.66
CA PHE A 183 -3.52 13.31 16.25
C PHE A 183 -3.76 12.39 15.07
N ALA A 184 -2.98 12.52 14.00
CA ALA A 184 -3.13 11.71 12.79
C ALA A 184 -2.97 10.21 13.07
N LEU A 185 -2.03 9.83 13.93
CA LEU A 185 -1.81 8.43 14.30
C LEU A 185 -2.98 7.89 15.13
N ARG A 186 -3.39 8.58 16.18
CA ARG A 186 -4.48 8.13 17.07
C ARG A 186 -5.81 8.02 16.33
N GLU A 187 -6.14 9.02 15.52
CA GLU A 187 -7.36 8.98 14.71
C GLU A 187 -7.29 7.92 13.60
N GLY A 188 -6.11 7.65 13.02
CA GLY A 188 -5.93 6.59 12.04
C GLY A 188 -6.14 5.20 12.63
N LEU A 189 -5.63 4.94 13.84
CA LEU A 189 -5.87 3.68 14.56
C LEU A 189 -7.34 3.55 14.98
N ALA A 190 -7.99 4.65 15.39
CA ALA A 190 -9.41 4.66 15.71
C ALA A 190 -10.29 4.41 14.47
N ASP A 191 -9.93 4.96 13.31
CA ASP A 191 -10.60 4.68 12.02
C ASP A 191 -10.50 3.20 11.65
N ALA A 192 -9.31 2.61 11.77
CA ALA A 192 -9.12 1.17 11.56
C ALA A 192 -9.96 0.33 12.53
N GLY A 193 -9.97 0.70 13.82
CA GLY A 193 -10.80 0.04 14.83
C GLY A 193 -12.29 0.06 14.49
N ALA A 194 -12.79 1.19 14.02
CA ALA A 194 -14.19 1.35 13.61
C ALA A 194 -14.53 0.57 12.34
N ARG A 195 -13.64 0.59 11.31
CA ARG A 195 -13.88 -0.09 10.03
C ARG A 195 -13.77 -1.59 10.14
N PHE A 196 -12.75 -2.08 10.82
CA PHE A 196 -12.42 -3.50 10.84
C PHE A 196 -12.93 -4.24 12.08
N ALA A 197 -13.53 -3.54 13.05
CA ALA A 197 -13.83 -4.07 14.38
C ALA A 197 -12.58 -4.69 15.06
N HIS A 198 -11.41 -4.16 14.71
CA HIS A 198 -10.10 -4.61 15.18
C HIS A 198 -9.13 -3.42 15.21
N THR A 199 -8.57 -3.14 16.38
CA THR A 199 -7.53 -2.11 16.50
C THR A 199 -6.17 -2.75 16.21
N PRO A 200 -5.44 -2.29 15.19
CA PRO A 200 -4.13 -2.85 14.86
C PRO A 200 -3.14 -2.63 16.00
N GLY A 201 -2.38 -3.68 16.36
CA GLY A 201 -1.26 -3.55 17.29
C GLY A 201 0.00 -2.95 16.66
N GLY A 202 0.15 -3.13 15.35
CA GLY A 202 1.25 -2.59 14.57
C GLY A 202 0.83 -1.52 13.58
N ILE A 203 1.82 -0.76 13.09
CA ILE A 203 1.62 0.25 12.04
C ILE A 203 2.61 0.08 10.91
N TRP A 204 2.20 0.51 9.71
CA TRP A 204 3.13 0.94 8.70
C TRP A 204 3.46 2.42 8.94
N ALA A 205 4.69 2.70 9.36
CA ALA A 205 5.16 4.08 9.39
C ALA A 205 5.29 4.58 7.94
N PRO A 206 4.56 5.64 7.54
CA PRO A 206 4.63 6.14 6.18
C PRO A 206 6.07 6.28 5.69
N GLU A 207 6.37 5.71 4.51
CA GLU A 207 7.69 5.68 3.88
C GLU A 207 8.77 4.95 4.69
N CYS A 208 8.41 4.11 5.66
CA CYS A 208 9.31 3.58 6.69
C CYS A 208 10.11 4.69 7.38
N ALA A 209 9.54 5.90 7.43
CA ALA A 209 10.23 7.08 7.93
C ALA A 209 10.24 7.13 9.45
N TYR A 210 11.40 7.46 9.99
CA TYR A 210 11.61 7.54 11.42
C TYR A 210 12.51 8.71 11.79
N ALA A 211 12.23 9.32 12.94
CA ALA A 211 13.09 10.23 13.66
C ALA A 211 13.19 9.80 15.14
N PRO A 212 14.37 9.93 15.79
CA PRO A 212 14.53 9.58 17.20
C PRO A 212 13.48 10.25 18.10
N GLY A 213 12.89 9.45 19.00
CA GLY A 213 11.81 9.89 19.90
C GLY A 213 10.40 9.61 19.39
N MET A 214 10.20 9.22 18.13
CA MET A 214 8.87 8.90 17.61
C MET A 214 8.27 7.64 18.26
N GLU A 215 9.10 6.70 18.68
CA GLU A 215 8.69 5.49 19.39
C GLU A 215 7.91 5.78 20.68
N THR A 216 8.22 6.88 21.36
CA THR A 216 7.47 7.33 22.55
C THR A 216 6.01 7.65 22.20
N GLY A 217 5.79 8.36 21.09
CA GLY A 217 4.45 8.65 20.58
C GLY A 217 3.73 7.39 20.10
N TYR A 218 4.44 6.45 19.52
CA TYR A 218 3.90 5.15 19.11
C TYR A 218 3.44 4.34 20.34
N ALA A 219 4.29 4.24 21.36
CA ALA A 219 3.93 3.57 22.62
C ALA A 219 2.71 4.22 23.28
N ALA A 220 2.65 5.56 23.33
CA ALA A 220 1.51 6.29 23.88
C ALA A 220 0.21 6.07 23.10
N ALA A 221 0.29 5.77 21.81
CA ALA A 221 -0.85 5.40 20.97
C ALA A 221 -1.22 3.90 21.04
N GLY A 222 -0.49 3.10 21.83
CA GLY A 222 -0.71 1.66 21.97
C GLY A 222 -0.10 0.81 20.85
N VAL A 223 0.79 1.39 20.03
CA VAL A 223 1.50 0.66 18.98
C VAL A 223 2.56 -0.23 19.61
N THR A 224 2.58 -1.50 19.22
CA THR A 224 3.54 -2.51 19.70
C THR A 224 4.71 -2.73 18.73
N HIS A 225 4.49 -2.48 17.43
CA HIS A 225 5.53 -2.67 16.41
C HIS A 225 5.28 -1.85 15.14
N PHE A 226 6.34 -1.65 14.37
CA PHE A 226 6.31 -0.93 13.10
C PHE A 226 7.42 -1.38 12.15
N MET A 227 7.28 -1.00 10.87
CA MET A 227 8.27 -1.33 9.84
C MET A 227 9.29 -0.21 9.65
N VAL A 228 10.55 -0.60 9.46
CA VAL A 228 11.65 0.25 8.98
C VAL A 228 12.36 -0.43 7.82
N ASP A 229 13.19 0.31 7.07
CA ASP A 229 14.02 -0.31 6.05
C ASP A 229 15.28 -0.95 6.67
N GLY A 230 15.85 -1.95 6.02
CA GLY A 230 17.01 -2.69 6.51
C GLY A 230 18.20 -1.83 6.93
N PRO A 231 18.59 -0.80 6.15
CA PRO A 231 19.67 0.12 6.53
C PRO A 231 19.45 0.86 7.84
N SER A 232 18.21 1.10 8.27
CA SER A 232 17.88 1.70 9.58
C SER A 232 18.39 0.85 10.77
N LEU A 233 18.50 -0.47 10.55
CA LEU A 233 19.08 -1.44 11.49
C LEU A 233 20.50 -1.85 11.10
N HIS A 234 21.22 -1.05 10.32
CA HIS A 234 22.57 -1.34 9.82
C HIS A 234 22.66 -2.70 9.10
N GLY A 235 21.55 -3.16 8.51
CA GLY A 235 21.45 -4.45 7.83
C GLY A 235 21.24 -5.66 8.76
N ASP A 236 21.19 -5.47 10.07
CA ASP A 236 20.87 -6.54 11.04
C ASP A 236 19.36 -6.67 11.21
N THR A 237 18.73 -7.37 10.28
CA THR A 237 17.27 -7.56 10.20
C THR A 237 16.79 -8.92 10.69
N ALA A 238 17.68 -9.71 11.31
CA ALA A 238 17.39 -11.09 11.70
C ALA A 238 16.41 -11.24 12.88
N LEU A 239 16.12 -10.14 13.57
CA LEU A 239 15.17 -10.08 14.70
C LEU A 239 14.49 -8.72 14.73
N GLY A 240 13.28 -8.67 15.28
CA GLY A 240 12.67 -7.41 15.70
C GLY A 240 13.48 -6.75 16.82
N ARG A 241 13.54 -5.43 16.86
CA ARG A 241 14.37 -4.68 17.83
C ARG A 241 13.51 -3.66 18.57
N PRO A 242 13.38 -3.75 19.91
CA PRO A 242 12.81 -2.67 20.70
C PRO A 242 13.59 -1.36 20.45
N VAL A 243 12.91 -0.23 20.39
CA VAL A 243 13.53 1.06 20.05
C VAL A 243 13.68 1.92 21.28
N GLY A 244 14.91 2.38 21.54
CA GLY A 244 15.23 3.20 22.71
C GLY A 244 14.86 2.50 24.02
N GLU A 245 14.23 3.24 24.91
CA GLU A 245 13.70 2.72 26.18
C GLU A 245 12.26 2.20 26.06
N SER A 246 11.66 2.26 24.87
CA SER A 246 10.30 1.80 24.62
C SER A 246 10.24 0.28 24.42
N ASN A 247 9.04 -0.29 24.56
CA ASN A 247 8.78 -1.68 24.16
C ASN A 247 8.31 -1.80 22.72
N VAL A 248 8.31 -0.71 21.93
CA VAL A 248 7.86 -0.74 20.55
C VAL A 248 8.94 -1.37 19.68
N VAL A 249 8.57 -2.41 18.97
CA VAL A 249 9.50 -3.23 18.18
C VAL A 249 9.56 -2.73 16.74
N ALA A 250 10.75 -2.36 16.26
CA ALA A 250 11.00 -2.14 14.86
C ALA A 250 11.37 -3.44 14.14
N PHE A 251 10.72 -3.73 13.02
CA PHE A 251 11.08 -4.80 12.11
C PHE A 251 11.72 -4.23 10.85
N GLY A 252 12.91 -4.72 10.52
CA GLY A 252 13.65 -4.28 9.34
C GLY A 252 13.31 -5.13 8.11
N ARG A 253 13.05 -4.47 6.97
CA ARG A 253 12.94 -5.14 5.69
C ARG A 253 14.29 -5.77 5.31
N ASP A 254 14.32 -7.09 5.09
CA ASP A 254 15.49 -7.78 4.56
C ASP A 254 15.65 -7.46 3.07
N LEU A 255 16.67 -6.66 2.74
CA LEU A 255 16.88 -6.20 1.36
C LEU A 255 17.36 -7.33 0.45
N GLN A 256 18.06 -8.34 0.98
CA GLN A 256 18.56 -9.43 0.18
C GLN A 256 17.41 -10.29 -0.36
N VAL A 257 16.38 -10.51 0.45
CA VAL A 257 15.17 -11.22 0.05
C VAL A 257 14.23 -10.32 -0.75
N SER A 258 14.00 -9.09 -0.27
CA SER A 258 13.05 -8.17 -0.92
C SER A 258 13.50 -7.75 -2.33
N TYR A 259 14.78 -7.50 -2.53
CA TYR A 259 15.30 -7.10 -3.86
C TYR A 259 15.36 -8.26 -4.86
N ARG A 260 15.15 -9.49 -4.42
CA ARG A 260 14.95 -10.61 -5.35
C ARG A 260 13.69 -10.41 -6.19
N VAL A 261 12.66 -9.85 -5.60
CA VAL A 261 11.40 -9.49 -6.28
C VAL A 261 11.50 -8.10 -6.89
N TRP A 262 11.76 -7.09 -6.05
CA TRP A 262 11.74 -5.68 -6.44
C TRP A 262 13.15 -5.13 -6.66
N SER A 263 13.72 -5.43 -7.81
CA SER A 263 14.98 -4.83 -8.26
C SER A 263 14.84 -4.32 -9.69
N PRO A 264 15.17 -3.06 -9.98
CA PRO A 264 15.11 -2.54 -11.35
C PRO A 264 16.09 -3.25 -12.30
N LYS A 265 17.12 -3.90 -11.75
CA LYS A 265 18.14 -4.59 -12.56
C LYS A 265 17.85 -6.07 -12.76
N SER A 266 17.28 -6.75 -11.77
CA SER A 266 17.20 -8.22 -11.76
C SER A 266 15.94 -8.79 -11.11
N GLY A 267 14.98 -7.93 -10.69
CA GLY A 267 13.73 -8.38 -10.08
C GLY A 267 12.85 -9.17 -11.06
N TYR A 268 12.03 -10.05 -10.50
CA TYR A 268 11.13 -10.91 -11.28
C TYR A 268 10.22 -10.18 -12.25
N PRO A 269 9.61 -9.02 -11.92
CA PRO A 269 8.71 -8.33 -12.85
C PRO A 269 9.29 -7.98 -14.21
N GLY A 270 10.62 -7.82 -14.29
CA GLY A 270 11.33 -7.54 -15.54
C GLY A 270 11.62 -8.79 -16.40
N HIS A 271 11.09 -9.96 -16.07
CA HIS A 271 11.34 -11.19 -16.83
C HIS A 271 10.68 -11.14 -18.22
N PRO A 272 11.39 -11.60 -19.28
CA PRO A 272 10.89 -11.52 -20.67
C PRO A 272 9.52 -12.14 -20.95
N ALA A 273 9.10 -13.12 -20.16
CA ALA A 273 7.82 -13.80 -20.34
C ALA A 273 6.63 -13.04 -19.73
N TYR A 274 6.87 -12.15 -18.77
CA TYR A 274 5.82 -11.47 -18.03
C TYR A 274 5.20 -10.33 -18.82
N ARG A 275 3.95 -9.98 -18.47
CA ARG A 275 3.20 -8.90 -19.08
C ARG A 275 3.93 -7.57 -18.86
N ASP A 276 4.06 -6.79 -19.92
CA ASP A 276 4.69 -5.48 -19.83
C ASP A 276 3.73 -4.44 -19.27
N PHE A 277 4.18 -3.72 -18.27
CA PHE A 277 3.36 -2.68 -17.62
C PHE A 277 3.24 -1.41 -18.47
N HIS A 278 4.26 -1.07 -19.26
CA HIS A 278 4.39 0.22 -19.92
C HIS A 278 3.82 0.28 -21.33
N THR A 279 3.70 -0.87 -22.01
CA THR A 279 3.30 -0.92 -23.43
C THR A 279 1.80 -1.07 -23.57
N TYR A 280 1.17 -0.06 -24.17
CA TYR A 280 -0.25 -0.06 -24.50
C TYR A 280 -0.45 -0.29 -25.99
N ASP A 281 -1.54 -0.95 -26.33
CA ASP A 281 -2.12 -0.86 -27.66
C ASP A 281 -3.05 0.37 -27.72
N HIS A 282 -2.75 1.33 -28.60
CA HIS A 282 -3.48 2.59 -28.68
C HIS A 282 -4.90 2.44 -29.22
N LEU A 283 -5.19 1.35 -29.94
CA LEU A 283 -6.51 1.09 -30.51
C LEU A 283 -7.50 0.59 -29.42
N THR A 284 -7.03 -0.31 -28.58
CA THR A 284 -7.87 -0.97 -27.56
C THR A 284 -7.71 -0.36 -26.16
N GLY A 285 -6.61 0.35 -25.90
CA GLY A 285 -6.22 0.79 -24.57
C GLY A 285 -5.81 -0.36 -23.62
N LEU A 286 -5.60 -1.58 -24.15
CA LEU A 286 -5.15 -2.74 -23.40
C LEU A 286 -3.62 -2.84 -23.39
N LYS A 287 -3.07 -3.72 -22.56
CA LYS A 287 -1.62 -3.97 -22.42
C LYS A 287 -1.28 -5.41 -22.89
N PRO A 288 -1.30 -5.68 -24.21
CA PRO A 288 -1.16 -7.03 -24.74
C PRO A 288 0.29 -7.50 -24.91
N ALA A 289 1.28 -6.67 -24.59
CA ALA A 289 2.69 -7.00 -24.76
C ALA A 289 3.26 -7.76 -23.55
N ARG A 290 4.23 -8.63 -23.79
CA ARG A 290 5.15 -9.09 -22.76
C ARG A 290 6.44 -8.26 -22.76
N VAL A 291 7.20 -8.32 -21.67
CA VAL A 291 8.48 -7.59 -21.53
C VAL A 291 9.43 -7.90 -22.68
N THR A 292 9.49 -9.14 -23.14
CA THR A 292 10.29 -9.62 -24.30
C THR A 292 11.80 -9.52 -24.05
N GLY A 293 12.26 -8.37 -23.56
CA GLY A 293 13.63 -8.08 -23.18
C GLY A 293 13.75 -6.62 -22.76
N ARG A 294 14.69 -6.33 -21.87
CA ARG A 294 14.86 -4.98 -21.28
C ARG A 294 15.24 -3.89 -22.29
N THR A 295 15.88 -4.29 -23.37
CA THR A 295 16.35 -3.37 -24.44
C THR A 295 15.46 -3.41 -25.68
N VAL A 296 14.38 -4.21 -25.66
CA VAL A 296 13.45 -4.30 -26.78
C VAL A 296 12.54 -3.08 -26.78
N PRO A 297 12.51 -2.28 -27.87
CA PRO A 297 11.63 -1.13 -27.99
C PRO A 297 10.15 -1.55 -27.93
N SER A 298 9.28 -0.66 -27.46
CA SER A 298 7.86 -0.96 -27.25
C SER A 298 7.17 -1.49 -28.51
N GLU A 299 7.46 -0.93 -29.67
CA GLU A 299 6.89 -1.32 -30.98
C GLU A 299 7.30 -2.74 -31.44
N SER A 300 8.42 -3.26 -30.91
CA SER A 300 8.96 -4.57 -31.27
C SER A 300 8.68 -5.66 -30.23
N LYS A 301 7.88 -5.35 -29.21
CA LYS A 301 7.54 -6.34 -28.18
C LYS A 301 6.63 -7.43 -28.73
N ALA A 302 6.84 -8.63 -28.22
CA ALA A 302 6.04 -9.79 -28.58
C ALA A 302 4.73 -9.84 -27.78
N PRO A 303 3.71 -10.58 -28.27
CA PRO A 303 2.46 -10.78 -27.58
C PRO A 303 2.65 -11.45 -26.20
N TYR A 304 1.78 -11.09 -25.26
CA TYR A 304 1.70 -11.77 -23.98
C TYR A 304 1.18 -13.20 -24.15
N ASP A 305 1.82 -14.12 -23.46
CA ASP A 305 1.50 -15.55 -23.46
C ASP A 305 1.33 -16.02 -22.01
N PRO A 306 0.09 -16.29 -21.57
CA PRO A 306 -0.19 -16.70 -20.20
C PRO A 306 0.46 -18.03 -19.80
N GLU A 307 0.59 -18.99 -20.71
CA GLU A 307 1.19 -20.31 -20.40
C GLU A 307 2.69 -20.18 -20.17
N ARG A 308 3.34 -19.37 -21.01
CA ARG A 308 4.77 -19.04 -20.85
C ARG A 308 5.04 -18.28 -19.56
N ALA A 309 4.17 -17.33 -19.22
CA ALA A 309 4.25 -16.61 -17.95
C ALA A 309 4.10 -17.56 -16.75
N SER A 310 3.11 -18.44 -16.79
CA SER A 310 2.86 -19.43 -15.72
C SER A 310 4.06 -20.35 -15.48
N SER A 311 4.71 -20.84 -16.53
CA SER A 311 5.93 -21.65 -16.40
C SER A 311 7.10 -20.87 -15.77
N SER A 312 7.18 -19.57 -16.05
CA SER A 312 8.18 -18.68 -15.43
C SER A 312 7.89 -18.40 -13.96
N ILE A 313 6.61 -18.34 -13.57
CA ILE A 313 6.21 -18.21 -12.16
C ILE A 313 6.78 -19.37 -11.35
N ASP A 314 6.65 -20.62 -11.79
CA ASP A 314 7.17 -21.79 -11.07
C ASP A 314 8.67 -21.69 -10.82
N THR A 315 9.42 -21.23 -11.83
CA THR A 315 10.86 -21.00 -11.69
C THR A 315 11.16 -19.95 -10.61
N HIS A 316 10.42 -18.84 -10.60
CA HIS A 316 10.63 -17.78 -9.63
C HIS A 316 10.13 -18.13 -8.22
N VAL A 317 9.11 -18.98 -8.10
CA VAL A 317 8.69 -19.55 -6.81
C VAL A 317 9.80 -20.41 -6.22
N ALA A 318 10.35 -21.34 -7.00
CA ALA A 318 11.45 -22.19 -6.55
C ALA A 318 12.70 -21.39 -6.15
N ASP A 319 13.04 -20.37 -6.93
CA ASP A 319 14.14 -19.46 -6.61
C ASP A 319 13.90 -18.71 -5.30
N PHE A 320 12.74 -18.10 -5.14
CA PHE A 320 12.40 -17.32 -3.92
C PHE A 320 12.41 -18.19 -2.68
N VAL A 321 11.80 -19.36 -2.72
CA VAL A 321 11.82 -20.33 -1.61
C VAL A 321 13.26 -20.70 -1.25
N SER A 322 14.11 -20.94 -2.24
CA SER A 322 15.53 -21.23 -2.02
C SER A 322 16.26 -20.05 -1.38
N VAL A 323 15.99 -18.82 -1.81
CA VAL A 323 16.58 -17.60 -1.24
C VAL A 323 16.18 -17.43 0.23
N VAL A 324 14.89 -17.54 0.54
CA VAL A 324 14.38 -17.44 1.91
C VAL A 324 14.99 -18.49 2.83
N ARG A 325 15.04 -19.74 2.38
CA ARG A 325 15.65 -20.84 3.16
C ARG A 325 17.11 -20.55 3.47
N ARG A 326 17.91 -20.22 2.46
CA ARG A 326 19.34 -19.89 2.66
C ARG A 326 19.52 -18.71 3.59
N ARG A 327 18.67 -17.68 3.46
CA ARG A 327 18.75 -16.50 4.32
C ARG A 327 18.43 -16.84 5.77
N LEU A 328 17.38 -17.60 6.04
CA LEU A 328 17.03 -18.07 7.38
C LEU A 328 18.14 -18.90 8.03
N ILE A 329 18.72 -19.83 7.29
CA ILE A 329 19.83 -20.67 7.79
C ILE A 329 21.04 -19.78 8.11
N SER A 330 21.49 -18.96 7.17
CA SER A 330 22.63 -18.09 7.35
C SER A 330 22.49 -17.10 8.52
N GLU A 331 21.32 -16.48 8.67
CA GLU A 331 21.07 -15.56 9.77
C GLU A 331 20.92 -16.28 11.11
N SER A 332 20.38 -17.47 11.11
CA SER A 332 20.28 -18.28 12.34
C SER A 332 21.67 -18.74 12.80
N GLU A 333 22.55 -19.13 11.89
CA GLU A 333 23.96 -19.44 12.19
C GLU A 333 24.71 -18.20 12.71
N ARG A 334 24.52 -17.05 12.05
CA ARG A 334 25.17 -15.79 12.43
C ARG A 334 24.76 -15.33 13.83
N THR A 335 23.49 -15.47 14.19
CA THR A 335 22.94 -15.00 15.47
C THR A 335 22.99 -16.04 16.57
N GLY A 336 23.29 -17.31 16.24
CA GLY A 336 23.29 -18.44 17.18
C GLY A 336 21.89 -18.82 17.69
N ARG A 337 20.82 -18.35 17.01
CA ARG A 337 19.42 -18.63 17.34
C ARG A 337 18.54 -18.55 16.09
N PRO A 338 17.34 -19.16 16.10
CA PRO A 338 16.41 -19.04 14.98
C PRO A 338 16.15 -17.58 14.60
N ALA A 339 16.31 -17.24 13.32
CA ALA A 339 16.18 -15.90 12.79
C ALA A 339 14.76 -15.62 12.28
N HIS A 340 14.43 -14.35 12.14
CA HIS A 340 13.23 -13.85 11.48
C HIS A 340 13.62 -13.06 10.22
N VAL A 341 13.06 -13.41 9.08
CA VAL A 341 13.30 -12.72 7.80
C VAL A 341 12.02 -12.08 7.34
N VAL A 342 12.06 -10.79 7.09
CA VAL A 342 10.91 -9.98 6.64
C VAL A 342 11.15 -9.49 5.22
N ALA A 343 10.26 -9.88 4.30
CA ALA A 343 10.14 -9.24 2.99
C ALA A 343 8.99 -8.24 3.00
N ALA A 344 9.21 -7.03 2.50
CA ALA A 344 8.18 -6.00 2.52
C ALA A 344 8.10 -5.27 1.16
N PHE A 345 6.86 -5.02 0.71
CA PHE A 345 6.55 -4.44 -0.60
C PHE A 345 5.26 -3.61 -0.55
N ASP A 346 5.11 -2.72 -1.52
CA ASP A 346 3.80 -2.17 -1.84
C ASP A 346 2.89 -3.27 -2.39
N THR A 347 1.64 -3.28 -1.97
CA THR A 347 0.63 -4.24 -2.44
C THR A 347 0.40 -4.12 -3.94
N GLU A 348 0.46 -2.91 -4.47
CA GLU A 348 0.24 -2.58 -5.88
C GLU A 348 1.28 -3.22 -6.80
N LEU A 349 2.43 -3.60 -6.27
CA LEU A 349 3.40 -4.40 -7.01
C LEU A 349 2.75 -5.68 -7.54
N PHE A 350 1.95 -6.34 -6.71
CA PHE A 350 1.35 -7.64 -7.02
C PHE A 350 0.03 -7.49 -7.77
N GLY A 351 0.11 -7.37 -9.08
CA GLY A 351 -1.01 -7.30 -10.01
C GLY A 351 -1.09 -6.00 -10.81
N HIS A 352 -0.81 -4.85 -10.21
CA HIS A 352 -0.83 -3.59 -10.92
C HIS A 352 0.48 -3.36 -11.71
N TRP A 353 1.63 -3.40 -11.06
CA TRP A 353 2.93 -3.26 -11.75
C TRP A 353 3.47 -4.59 -12.27
N TRP A 354 3.18 -5.68 -11.58
CA TRP A 354 3.54 -7.04 -11.97
C TRP A 354 2.29 -7.91 -12.06
N HIS A 355 1.78 -8.07 -13.27
CA HIS A 355 0.52 -8.76 -13.55
C HIS A 355 0.44 -10.16 -12.92
N GLU A 356 1.53 -10.92 -12.95
CA GLU A 356 1.62 -12.28 -12.43
C GLU A 356 1.81 -12.34 -10.90
N GLY A 357 1.97 -11.19 -10.26
CA GLY A 357 2.24 -11.09 -8.83
C GLY A 357 1.27 -11.84 -7.92
N PRO A 358 -0.06 -11.75 -8.09
CA PRO A 358 -1.02 -12.48 -7.27
C PRO A 358 -0.88 -14.01 -7.39
N GLU A 359 -0.66 -14.51 -8.59
CA GLU A 359 -0.46 -15.94 -8.81
C GLU A 359 0.87 -16.42 -8.20
N TRP A 360 1.92 -15.63 -8.34
CA TRP A 360 3.21 -15.91 -7.70
C TRP A 360 3.05 -15.95 -6.17
N LEU A 361 2.34 -14.99 -5.56
CA LEU A 361 2.05 -14.97 -4.12
C LEU A 361 1.33 -16.25 -3.68
N ALA A 362 0.30 -16.66 -4.39
CA ALA A 362 -0.46 -17.86 -4.09
C ALA A 362 0.45 -19.10 -4.06
N ARG A 363 1.33 -19.24 -5.05
CA ARG A 363 2.26 -20.38 -5.15
C ARG A 363 3.35 -20.31 -4.08
N VAL A 364 3.92 -19.14 -3.80
CA VAL A 364 4.96 -18.96 -2.76
C VAL A 364 4.42 -19.29 -1.38
N LEU A 365 3.23 -18.78 -1.02
CA LEU A 365 2.62 -19.02 0.28
C LEU A 365 2.24 -20.49 0.52
N ARG A 366 2.06 -21.29 -0.55
CA ARG A 366 1.95 -22.75 -0.46
C ARG A 366 3.32 -23.43 -0.36
N ALA A 367 4.27 -23.01 -1.19
CA ALA A 367 5.55 -23.67 -1.33
C ALA A 367 6.51 -23.47 -0.14
N LEU A 368 6.46 -22.33 0.53
CA LEU A 368 7.31 -22.05 1.70
C LEU A 368 7.11 -23.08 2.84
N PRO A 369 5.88 -23.34 3.33
CA PRO A 369 5.67 -24.38 4.34
C PRO A 369 6.04 -25.79 3.87
N GLU A 370 5.77 -26.13 2.61
CA GLU A 370 6.15 -27.41 2.01
C GLU A 370 7.67 -27.62 1.98
N ALA A 371 8.42 -26.50 1.90
CA ALA A 371 9.87 -26.50 1.95
C ALA A 371 10.43 -26.42 3.40
N GLY A 372 9.58 -26.55 4.42
CA GLY A 372 9.97 -26.54 5.83
C GLY A 372 10.18 -25.13 6.41
N VAL A 373 9.74 -24.08 5.72
CA VAL A 373 9.82 -22.70 6.23
C VAL A 373 8.55 -22.36 7.01
N ARG A 374 8.70 -21.92 8.24
CA ARG A 374 7.58 -21.36 9.01
C ARG A 374 7.23 -19.99 8.44
N VAL A 375 5.98 -19.82 8.03
CA VAL A 375 5.39 -18.53 7.64
C VAL A 375 4.54 -18.02 8.80
N GLY A 376 4.60 -16.73 9.07
CA GLY A 376 3.81 -16.08 10.12
C GLY A 376 3.76 -14.57 9.96
N THR A 377 3.08 -13.91 10.88
CA THR A 377 2.90 -12.46 10.93
C THR A 377 3.95 -11.78 11.81
N LEU A 378 4.01 -10.43 11.81
CA LEU A 378 4.89 -9.70 12.72
C LEU A 378 4.49 -9.89 14.18
N SER A 379 3.19 -9.99 14.48
CA SER A 379 2.69 -10.33 15.82
C SER A 379 3.12 -11.73 16.25
N ASP A 380 3.09 -12.70 15.33
CA ASP A 380 3.61 -14.05 15.62
C ASP A 380 5.10 -14.00 15.95
N ALA A 381 5.87 -13.17 15.24
CA ALA A 381 7.29 -13.00 15.52
C ALA A 381 7.56 -12.48 16.94
N ILE A 382 6.76 -11.54 17.41
CA ILE A 382 6.86 -11.05 18.80
C ILE A 382 6.49 -12.16 19.80
N ASN A 383 5.36 -12.83 19.57
CA ASN A 383 4.84 -13.87 20.47
C ASN A 383 5.78 -15.07 20.58
N ASP A 384 6.47 -15.41 19.51
CA ASP A 384 7.43 -16.53 19.45
C ASP A 384 8.85 -16.12 19.87
N GLY A 385 9.03 -14.87 20.29
CA GLY A 385 10.30 -14.39 20.83
C GLY A 385 11.37 -14.07 19.78
N TYR A 386 10.99 -13.80 18.53
CA TYR A 386 11.93 -13.29 17.51
C TYR A 386 12.25 -11.80 17.72
N VAL A 387 12.53 -11.43 18.96
CA VAL A 387 12.88 -10.09 19.38
C VAL A 387 14.28 -10.12 20.01
N GLY A 388 15.12 -9.20 19.61
CA GLY A 388 16.49 -9.03 20.07
C GLY A 388 16.63 -7.91 21.11
N SER A 389 17.88 -7.48 21.33
CA SER A 389 18.20 -6.39 22.26
C SER A 389 17.71 -5.05 21.72
N PRO A 390 17.40 -4.07 22.58
CA PRO A 390 17.04 -2.72 22.17
C PRO A 390 18.11 -2.06 21.29
N VAL A 391 17.66 -1.13 20.44
CA VAL A 391 18.53 -0.33 19.54
C VAL A 391 18.09 1.11 19.52
N GLU A 392 19.04 1.99 19.24
CA GLU A 392 18.76 3.36 18.80
C GLU A 392 18.66 3.39 17.28
N LEU A 393 17.56 3.94 16.75
CA LEU A 393 17.39 4.09 15.30
C LEU A 393 17.82 5.49 14.84
N PRO A 394 18.59 5.59 13.75
CA PRO A 394 18.90 6.87 13.14
C PRO A 394 17.69 7.44 12.39
N PRO A 395 17.67 8.75 12.08
CA PRO A 395 16.76 9.30 11.10
C PRO A 395 16.86 8.53 9.79
N SER A 396 15.74 8.07 9.26
CA SER A 396 15.74 7.14 8.11
C SER A 396 14.42 7.14 7.35
N SER A 397 14.43 6.53 6.18
CA SER A 397 13.25 6.16 5.37
C SER A 397 13.61 5.01 4.42
N TRP A 398 12.64 4.53 3.65
CA TRP A 398 12.93 3.55 2.59
C TRP A 398 13.18 4.19 1.22
N GLY A 399 13.11 5.52 1.12
CA GLY A 399 13.35 6.27 -0.10
C GLY A 399 14.77 6.09 -0.66
N SER A 400 15.02 6.68 -1.82
CA SER A 400 16.36 6.74 -2.41
C SER A 400 17.31 7.42 -1.45
N GLY A 401 18.49 6.83 -1.24
CA GLY A 401 19.46 7.33 -0.25
C GLY A 401 19.18 6.90 1.18
N LYS A 402 17.99 6.35 1.47
CA LYS A 402 17.59 5.89 2.81
C LYS A 402 17.50 6.98 3.86
N ASP A 403 17.45 8.21 3.40
CA ASP A 403 17.34 9.46 4.16
C ASP A 403 15.99 10.16 3.85
N TRP A 404 15.90 11.46 4.10
CA TRP A 404 14.67 12.24 3.88
C TRP A 404 14.68 13.08 2.60
N GLN A 405 15.70 12.96 1.74
CA GLN A 405 15.89 13.81 0.57
C GLN A 405 14.70 13.78 -0.41
N VAL A 406 14.03 12.65 -0.53
CA VAL A 406 12.82 12.52 -1.38
C VAL A 406 11.71 13.46 -0.90
N TRP A 407 11.59 13.74 0.41
CA TRP A 407 10.52 14.52 1.03
C TRP A 407 10.95 15.90 1.54
N SER A 408 12.25 16.16 1.68
CA SER A 408 12.78 17.43 2.19
C SER A 408 13.97 17.97 1.41
N GLY A 409 14.34 17.33 0.30
CA GLY A 409 15.43 17.79 -0.56
C GLY A 409 15.07 19.07 -1.33
N GLU A 410 16.04 19.62 -2.03
CA GLU A 410 15.93 20.90 -2.76
C GLU A 410 14.74 20.94 -3.73
N GLN A 411 14.47 19.82 -4.44
CA GLN A 411 13.38 19.72 -5.41
C GLN A 411 11.99 19.90 -4.82
N VAL A 412 11.83 19.68 -3.52
CA VAL A 412 10.56 19.67 -2.78
C VAL A 412 10.59 20.59 -1.55
N ALA A 413 11.57 21.48 -1.46
CA ALA A 413 11.70 22.41 -0.33
C ALA A 413 10.47 23.33 -0.19
N ASP A 414 9.80 23.65 -1.29
CA ASP A 414 8.54 24.38 -1.32
C ASP A 414 7.40 23.65 -0.62
N PHE A 415 7.36 22.31 -0.67
CA PHE A 415 6.38 21.51 0.09
C PHE A 415 6.63 21.56 1.59
N VAL A 416 7.88 21.57 2.02
CA VAL A 416 8.21 21.68 3.46
C VAL A 416 7.69 23.00 4.01
N GLN A 417 7.90 24.10 3.26
CA GLN A 417 7.38 25.41 3.63
C GLN A 417 5.84 25.42 3.60
N LEU A 418 5.23 24.96 2.52
CA LEU A 418 3.76 24.91 2.36
C LEU A 418 3.12 24.13 3.52
N ASN A 419 3.65 22.95 3.82
CA ASN A 419 3.14 22.09 4.88
C ASN A 419 3.23 22.76 6.25
N THR A 420 4.36 23.42 6.57
CA THR A 420 4.53 24.16 7.83
C THR A 420 3.49 25.27 7.96
N GLU A 421 3.35 26.12 6.94
CA GLU A 421 2.41 27.25 6.96
C GLU A 421 0.95 26.79 7.09
N VAL A 422 0.56 25.73 6.36
CA VAL A 422 -0.81 25.20 6.39
C VAL A 422 -1.13 24.57 7.74
N VAL A 423 -0.20 23.78 8.27
CA VAL A 423 -0.39 23.14 9.59
C VAL A 423 -0.47 24.17 10.69
N ASP A 424 0.39 25.18 10.72
CA ASP A 424 0.35 26.26 11.72
C ASP A 424 -0.96 27.05 11.62
N THR A 425 -1.44 27.33 10.42
CA THR A 425 -2.74 27.98 10.19
C THR A 425 -3.88 27.13 10.73
N ALA A 426 -3.89 25.84 10.42
CA ALA A 426 -4.93 24.90 10.87
C ALA A 426 -4.97 24.79 12.40
N LEU A 427 -3.82 24.50 13.02
CA LEU A 427 -3.72 24.33 14.47
C LEU A 427 -4.12 25.60 15.22
N THR A 428 -3.61 26.76 14.80
CA THR A 428 -3.93 28.04 15.42
C THR A 428 -5.43 28.37 15.33
N THR A 429 -6.04 28.09 14.17
CA THR A 429 -7.47 28.38 13.96
C THR A 429 -8.36 27.44 14.75
N VAL A 430 -8.03 26.15 14.76
CA VAL A 430 -8.77 25.14 15.51
C VAL A 430 -8.65 25.38 17.02
N ASP A 431 -7.47 25.71 17.55
CA ASP A 431 -7.30 26.04 18.96
C ASP A 431 -8.18 27.21 19.39
N LYS A 432 -8.25 28.28 18.58
CA LYS A 432 -9.13 29.44 18.85
C LYS A 432 -10.62 29.06 18.81
N ALA A 433 -11.02 28.24 17.81
CA ALA A 433 -12.41 27.81 17.68
C ALA A 433 -12.85 26.94 18.88
N LEU A 434 -12.00 26.03 19.32
CA LEU A 434 -12.28 25.14 20.46
C LEU A 434 -12.27 25.93 21.81
N ALA A 435 -11.41 26.94 21.96
CA ALA A 435 -11.34 27.76 23.18
C ALA A 435 -12.59 28.61 23.38
N GLN A 436 -13.29 29.03 22.34
CA GLN A 436 -14.52 29.79 22.41
C GLN A 436 -15.71 29.00 22.98
N ASN A 437 -15.65 27.67 22.98
CA ASN A 437 -16.70 26.75 23.43
C ASN A 437 -16.33 26.05 24.76
N SER A 438 -15.90 26.78 25.77
CA SER A 438 -14.99 26.35 26.84
C SER A 438 -15.51 25.39 27.92
N ALA A 439 -16.79 25.04 28.05
CA ALA A 439 -17.23 24.15 29.13
C ALA A 439 -17.49 22.70 28.69
N TYR A 440 -18.12 22.49 27.54
CA TYR A 440 -18.32 21.19 26.85
C TYR A 440 -18.39 21.49 25.36
N PRO A 441 -17.26 21.52 24.66
CA PRO A 441 -17.27 21.87 23.25
C PRO A 441 -18.09 20.85 22.46
N ALA A 442 -19.16 21.31 21.82
CA ALA A 442 -19.83 20.52 20.78
C ALA A 442 -18.85 20.25 19.65
N ARG A 443 -19.01 19.14 18.95
CA ARG A 443 -18.20 18.85 17.77
C ARG A 443 -18.36 19.99 16.74
N ASP A 444 -17.25 20.52 16.29
CA ASP A 444 -17.20 21.60 15.30
C ASP A 444 -16.78 21.04 13.93
N ARG A 445 -17.75 20.90 13.03
CA ARG A 445 -17.50 20.37 11.67
C ARG A 445 -16.60 21.27 10.83
N VAL A 446 -16.54 22.57 11.12
CA VAL A 446 -15.62 23.48 10.44
C VAL A 446 -14.19 23.19 10.87
N ALA A 447 -13.97 23.03 12.18
CA ALA A 447 -12.66 22.65 12.71
C ALA A 447 -12.23 21.26 12.22
N ASP A 448 -13.16 20.31 12.15
CA ASP A 448 -12.89 18.98 11.58
C ASP A 448 -12.42 19.08 10.13
N GLN A 449 -13.09 19.92 9.29
CA GLN A 449 -12.73 20.07 7.89
C GLN A 449 -11.39 20.78 7.71
N ILE A 450 -11.08 21.79 8.52
CA ILE A 450 -9.77 22.45 8.50
C ILE A 450 -8.64 21.43 8.75
N LEU A 451 -8.79 20.56 9.76
CA LEU A 451 -7.78 19.53 10.04
C LEU A 451 -7.70 18.49 8.93
N ARG A 452 -8.83 18.12 8.33
CA ARG A 452 -8.88 17.15 7.22
C ARG A 452 -8.11 17.67 6.01
N GLU A 453 -8.36 18.91 5.60
CA GLU A 453 -7.65 19.52 4.46
C GLU A 453 -6.16 19.70 4.75
N ALA A 454 -5.81 20.10 5.97
CA ALA A 454 -4.40 20.19 6.38
C ALA A 454 -3.72 18.82 6.33
N LEU A 455 -4.39 17.76 6.77
CA LEU A 455 -3.88 16.38 6.67
C LEU A 455 -3.72 15.93 5.20
N LEU A 456 -4.65 16.28 4.32
CA LEU A 456 -4.54 15.97 2.90
C LEU A 456 -3.40 16.76 2.22
N THR A 457 -3.12 17.97 2.68
CA THR A 457 -1.98 18.78 2.19
C THR A 457 -0.65 18.09 2.47
N VAL A 458 -0.49 17.48 3.66
CA VAL A 458 0.78 16.92 4.12
C VAL A 458 1.02 15.46 3.73
N SER A 459 0.21 14.90 2.85
CA SER A 459 0.42 13.53 2.33
C SER A 459 1.82 13.38 1.75
N SER A 460 2.52 12.29 2.08
CA SER A 460 3.88 12.00 1.59
C SER A 460 3.94 11.79 0.08
N ASP A 461 2.81 11.48 -0.52
CA ASP A 461 2.69 11.23 -1.97
C ASP A 461 3.08 12.43 -2.82
N TRP A 462 2.70 13.64 -2.38
CA TRP A 462 2.92 14.83 -3.20
C TRP A 462 4.41 15.12 -3.43
N PRO A 463 5.25 15.25 -2.39
CA PRO A 463 6.68 15.42 -2.60
C PRO A 463 7.34 14.20 -3.25
N PHE A 464 6.87 12.97 -2.98
CA PHE A 464 7.37 11.76 -3.64
C PHE A 464 7.18 11.83 -5.16
N MET A 465 5.96 12.13 -5.63
CA MET A 465 5.63 12.21 -7.06
C MET A 465 6.45 13.29 -7.78
N VAL A 466 6.74 14.41 -7.11
CA VAL A 466 7.61 15.47 -7.64
C VAL A 466 9.07 15.01 -7.70
N SER A 467 9.60 14.44 -6.62
CA SER A 467 10.99 13.97 -6.56
C SER A 467 11.28 12.85 -7.56
N LYS A 468 10.26 12.06 -7.94
CA LYS A 468 10.39 10.96 -8.91
C LYS A 468 9.92 11.33 -10.31
N ASP A 469 9.42 12.55 -10.49
CA ASP A 469 8.88 13.05 -11.76
C ASP A 469 7.85 12.11 -12.40
N THR A 470 7.01 11.51 -11.56
CA THR A 470 6.01 10.53 -12.02
C THR A 470 4.68 11.17 -12.38
N ALA A 471 4.28 12.25 -11.70
CA ALA A 471 3.11 13.08 -11.99
C ALA A 471 3.26 14.42 -11.21
N ALA A 472 4.38 15.13 -11.41
CA ALA A 472 4.78 16.28 -10.61
C ALA A 472 3.74 17.42 -10.62
N GLU A 473 3.17 17.76 -11.77
CA GLU A 473 2.17 18.82 -11.90
C GLU A 473 0.88 18.47 -11.14
N TYR A 474 0.42 17.23 -11.26
CA TYR A 474 -0.74 16.75 -10.51
C TYR A 474 -0.52 16.82 -9.01
N ALA A 475 0.63 16.37 -8.53
CA ALA A 475 0.97 16.38 -7.11
C ALA A 475 1.01 17.82 -6.56
N ARG A 476 1.63 18.75 -7.28
CA ARG A 476 1.65 20.18 -6.92
C ARG A 476 0.24 20.76 -6.89
N TYR A 477 -0.55 20.51 -7.93
CA TYR A 477 -1.95 20.94 -7.96
C TYR A 477 -2.72 20.44 -6.74
N ARG A 478 -2.62 19.16 -6.41
CA ARG A 478 -3.36 18.56 -5.30
C ARG A 478 -2.95 19.12 -3.93
N ALA A 479 -1.65 19.23 -3.65
CA ALA A 479 -1.17 19.83 -2.40
C ALA A 479 -1.64 21.27 -2.24
N HIS A 480 -1.52 22.08 -3.29
CA HIS A 480 -1.99 23.47 -3.28
C HIS A 480 -3.51 23.59 -3.17
N LEU A 481 -4.28 22.67 -3.74
CA LEU A 481 -5.74 22.63 -3.63
C LEU A 481 -6.18 22.46 -2.17
N HIS A 482 -5.64 21.48 -1.48
CA HIS A 482 -5.96 21.22 -0.07
C HIS A 482 -5.42 22.32 0.85
N ALA A 483 -4.24 22.88 0.55
CA ALA A 483 -3.72 24.05 1.23
C ALA A 483 -4.64 25.29 1.07
N HIS A 484 -5.18 25.49 -0.14
CA HIS A 484 -6.15 26.56 -0.41
C HIS A 484 -7.43 26.33 0.41
N ALA A 485 -7.99 25.13 0.41
CA ALA A 485 -9.18 24.80 1.19
C ALA A 485 -8.99 25.08 2.69
N THR A 486 -7.85 24.66 3.24
CA THR A 486 -7.49 24.97 4.64
C THR A 486 -7.49 26.47 4.92
N ARG A 487 -6.79 27.26 4.08
CA ARG A 487 -6.65 28.71 4.26
C ARG A 487 -7.97 29.44 4.05
N GLU A 488 -8.79 29.03 3.11
CA GLU A 488 -10.08 29.64 2.81
C GLU A 488 -11.06 29.49 3.98
N ILE A 489 -11.22 28.27 4.49
CA ILE A 489 -12.09 27.97 5.64
C ILE A 489 -11.57 28.69 6.90
N ALA A 490 -10.27 28.56 7.19
CA ALA A 490 -9.62 29.17 8.33
C ALA A 490 -9.72 30.71 8.29
N GLY A 491 -9.54 31.33 7.14
CA GLY A 491 -9.64 32.77 6.93
C GLY A 491 -11.06 33.31 7.17
N ALA A 492 -12.09 32.59 6.70
CA ALA A 492 -13.48 32.95 6.97
C ALA A 492 -13.78 32.88 8.48
N LEU A 493 -13.35 31.79 9.14
CA LEU A 493 -13.57 31.60 10.58
C LEU A 493 -12.81 32.64 11.42
N ALA A 494 -11.55 32.91 11.10
CA ALA A 494 -10.71 33.90 11.78
C ALA A 494 -11.26 35.34 11.63
N SER A 495 -11.97 35.62 10.54
CA SER A 495 -12.63 36.91 10.29
C SER A 495 -14.02 37.03 10.93
N GLY A 496 -14.45 36.08 11.76
CA GLY A 496 -15.76 36.06 12.38
C GLY A 496 -16.93 35.75 11.47
N ARG A 497 -16.67 35.31 10.22
CA ARG A 497 -17.70 34.97 9.22
C ARG A 497 -18.06 33.48 9.33
N ARG A 498 -18.67 33.10 10.45
CA ARG A 498 -18.96 31.72 10.81
C ARG A 498 -19.82 31.02 9.74
N ASP A 499 -20.91 31.64 9.31
CA ASP A 499 -21.83 31.05 8.31
C ASP A 499 -21.10 30.76 6.98
N GLN A 500 -20.18 31.66 6.59
CA GLN A 500 -19.37 31.44 5.41
C GLN A 500 -18.38 30.28 5.60
N ALA A 501 -17.76 30.19 6.77
CA ALA A 501 -16.86 29.07 7.08
C ALA A 501 -17.60 27.73 7.05
N GLU A 502 -18.85 27.68 7.54
CA GLU A 502 -19.71 26.49 7.47
C GLU A 502 -20.06 26.10 6.03
N GLN A 503 -20.45 27.08 5.19
CA GLN A 503 -20.72 26.83 3.78
C GLN A 503 -19.48 26.32 3.02
N LEU A 504 -18.31 26.91 3.27
CA LEU A 504 -17.05 26.49 2.67
C LEU A 504 -16.67 25.08 3.13
N ALA A 505 -16.73 24.80 4.43
CA ALA A 505 -16.44 23.49 4.99
C ALA A 505 -17.37 22.41 4.43
N GLU A 506 -18.67 22.70 4.30
CA GLU A 506 -19.61 21.78 3.68
C GLU A 506 -19.32 21.56 2.18
N GLY A 507 -18.94 22.63 1.47
CA GLY A 507 -18.55 22.56 0.06
C GLY A 507 -17.36 21.64 -0.16
N TRP A 508 -16.29 21.83 0.59
CA TRP A 508 -15.10 20.98 0.52
C TRP A 508 -15.36 19.55 1.02
N ASN A 509 -16.18 19.38 2.05
CA ASN A 509 -16.53 18.06 2.57
C ASN A 509 -17.22 17.15 1.55
N ARG A 510 -17.87 17.70 0.53
CA ARG A 510 -18.48 16.89 -0.55
C ARG A 510 -17.45 16.13 -1.39
N ALA A 511 -16.27 16.72 -1.58
CA ALA A 511 -15.17 16.08 -2.29
C ALA A 511 -14.20 15.37 -1.34
N ASP A 512 -13.97 15.97 -0.17
CA ASP A 512 -12.93 15.58 0.79
C ASP A 512 -13.54 15.21 2.15
N GLY A 513 -14.63 14.46 2.13
CA GLY A 513 -15.37 14.03 3.32
C GLY A 513 -14.86 12.74 3.98
N LEU A 514 -13.68 12.24 3.57
CA LEU A 514 -13.08 11.06 4.17
C LEU A 514 -12.80 11.26 5.66
N PHE A 515 -12.55 10.17 6.38
CA PHE A 515 -12.33 10.19 7.84
C PHE A 515 -13.53 10.78 8.62
N GLY A 516 -14.73 10.28 8.36
CA GLY A 516 -15.97 10.82 8.94
C GLY A 516 -16.00 10.86 10.47
N ALA A 517 -15.20 10.02 11.14
CA ALA A 517 -15.07 10.00 12.60
C ALA A 517 -14.04 11.02 13.13
N LEU A 518 -13.25 11.68 12.27
CA LEU A 518 -12.28 12.70 12.66
C LEU A 518 -12.99 13.78 13.50
N ASP A 519 -12.41 14.12 14.66
CA ASP A 519 -12.99 15.05 15.62
C ASP A 519 -11.89 15.96 16.16
N ALA A 520 -11.96 17.23 15.80
CA ALA A 520 -10.96 18.24 16.18
C ALA A 520 -10.79 18.40 17.71
N ARG A 521 -11.78 18.03 18.52
CA ARG A 521 -11.68 18.07 19.99
C ARG A 521 -10.65 17.10 20.56
N ARG A 522 -10.22 16.09 19.78
CA ARG A 522 -9.20 15.12 20.17
C ARG A 522 -7.78 15.56 19.84
N LEU A 523 -7.63 16.75 19.22
CA LEU A 523 -6.31 17.32 18.98
C LEU A 523 -5.58 17.53 20.32
N PRO A 524 -4.35 17.00 20.50
CA PRO A 524 -3.56 17.24 21.70
C PRO A 524 -3.34 18.73 21.96
N ARG A 525 -3.31 19.13 23.24
CA ARG A 525 -3.11 20.54 23.65
C ARG A 525 -1.65 20.94 23.60
#